data_6c785c98147c9fdc483ec4a6d759ba78
#
_entry.id   6c785c98147c9fdc483ec4a6d759ba78
#
_cell.length_a   1.000
_cell.length_b   1.000
_cell.length_c   1.000
_cell.angle_alpha   90.00
_cell.angle_beta   90.00
_cell.angle_gamma   90.00
#
_symmetry.space_group_name_H-M   'P 1'
#
loop_
_entity.id
_entity.type
_entity.pdbx_description
1 polymer ?
#
loop_
_entity_poly.entity_id
_entity_poly.type
_entity_poly.pdbx_seq_one_letter_code
_entity_poly.pdbx_strand_id
1 'polypeptide(L)'
;METYPKAKRHLEYVAFFDFELSTMEGPAHVFLAVDAYSQFAFNLGVEPDKKPESVLKNIYFLTENEEFVRYMENGFTLVLGEYEELSDRINAIIRPVNGKLLFSKSFNSYLSNPVLISFRDSLMHRKRKE
;
A
#
# COMPACT_ATOMS: atom_id res chain seq x y z
N MET A 1 9.86 7.28 22.68
CA MET A 1 9.46 6.16 21.82
C MET A 1 8.09 6.42 21.24
N GLU A 2 8.01 6.44 19.91
CA GLU A 2 6.72 6.66 19.25
C GLU A 2 5.86 5.41 19.36
N THR A 3 4.60 5.59 19.72
CA THR A 3 3.61 4.52 19.71
C THR A 3 2.61 4.78 18.62
N TYR A 4 2.29 3.74 17.88
CA TYR A 4 1.32 3.83 16.78
C TYR A 4 0.01 3.18 17.20
N PRO A 5 -1.13 3.67 16.66
CA PRO A 5 -2.40 3.04 16.98
C PRO A 5 -2.40 1.58 16.53
N LYS A 6 -2.97 0.72 17.35
CA LYS A 6 -3.08 -0.70 17.04
C LYS A 6 -4.43 -0.96 16.38
N ALA A 7 -4.40 -1.61 15.22
CA ALA A 7 -5.63 -1.94 14.51
C ALA A 7 -6.44 -2.96 15.30
N LYS A 8 -7.74 -2.75 15.39
CA LYS A 8 -8.67 -3.60 16.15
C LYS A 8 -9.59 -4.42 15.23
N ARG A 9 -9.57 -4.14 13.95
CA ARG A 9 -10.40 -4.83 12.96
C ARG A 9 -9.76 -4.75 11.59
N HIS A 10 -10.25 -5.59 10.68
CA HIS A 10 -9.78 -5.57 9.28
C HIS A 10 -9.96 -4.18 8.67
N LEU A 11 -8.93 -3.72 7.96
CA LEU A 11 -8.88 -2.48 7.21
C LEU A 11 -8.98 -1.20 8.05
N GLU A 12 -8.89 -1.29 9.38
CA GLU A 12 -8.89 -0.07 10.19
C GLU A 12 -7.75 0.86 9.75
N TYR A 13 -6.55 0.31 9.55
CA TYR A 13 -5.41 1.03 8.99
C TYR A 13 -4.79 0.19 7.88
N VAL A 14 -4.64 0.79 6.71
CA VAL A 14 -4.09 0.14 5.51
C VAL A 14 -2.96 1.01 4.99
N ALA A 15 -1.75 0.49 4.97
CA ALA A 15 -0.61 1.22 4.43
C ALA A 15 -0.52 0.96 2.93
N PHE A 16 -0.45 2.03 2.14
CA PHE A 16 -0.25 1.98 0.69
C PHE A 16 1.18 2.44 0.40
N PHE A 17 1.93 1.66 -0.35
CA PHE A 17 3.33 1.98 -0.61
C PHE A 17 3.80 1.32 -1.90
N ASP A 18 4.97 1.72 -2.36
CA ASP A 18 5.62 1.09 -3.50
C ASP A 18 7.10 0.87 -3.19
N PHE A 19 7.72 -0.02 -3.96
CA PHE A 19 9.17 -0.17 -3.94
C PHE A 19 9.65 -0.37 -5.38
N GLU A 20 10.92 0.00 -5.60
CA GLU A 20 11.53 -0.06 -6.90
C GLU A 20 12.27 -1.37 -7.11
N LEU A 21 12.06 -1.97 -8.27
CA LEU A 21 12.82 -3.12 -8.73
C LEU A 21 13.59 -2.74 -9.99
N SER A 22 14.86 -3.15 -10.06
CA SER A 22 15.63 -3.00 -11.28
C SER A 22 15.32 -4.18 -12.20
N THR A 23 14.93 -3.89 -13.43
CA THR A 23 14.67 -4.91 -14.44
C THR A 23 15.57 -4.67 -15.64
N MET A 24 15.59 -5.64 -16.55
CA MET A 24 16.40 -5.51 -17.79
C MET A 24 15.89 -4.35 -18.67
N GLU A 25 14.63 -3.99 -18.54
CA GLU A 25 14.00 -2.91 -19.32
C GLU A 25 14.01 -1.58 -18.59
N GLY A 26 14.64 -1.51 -17.40
CA GLY A 26 14.68 -0.31 -16.57
C GLY A 26 14.01 -0.53 -15.24
N PRO A 27 13.89 0.55 -14.43
CA PRO A 27 13.25 0.43 -13.13
C PRO A 27 11.74 0.18 -13.25
N ALA A 28 11.21 -0.63 -12.34
CA ALA A 28 9.78 -0.87 -12.20
C ALA A 28 9.38 -0.56 -10.76
N HIS A 29 8.17 -0.05 -10.57
CA HIS A 29 7.62 0.27 -9.26
C HIS A 29 6.50 -0.71 -8.94
N VAL A 30 6.66 -1.44 -7.85
CA VAL A 30 5.67 -2.43 -7.41
C VAL A 30 4.83 -1.79 -6.31
N PHE A 31 3.52 -1.71 -6.53
CA PHE A 31 2.58 -1.11 -5.59
C PHE A 31 1.92 -2.19 -4.76
N LEU A 32 1.87 -1.95 -3.46
CA LEU A 32 1.32 -2.87 -2.47
C LEU A 32 0.51 -2.10 -1.44
N ALA A 33 -0.37 -2.83 -0.76
CA ALA A 33 -1.02 -2.31 0.43
C ALA A 33 -1.03 -3.42 1.48
N VAL A 34 -0.96 -3.03 2.75
CA VAL A 34 -0.99 -4.00 3.84
C VAL A 34 -2.02 -3.60 4.89
N ASP A 35 -2.84 -4.58 5.29
CA ASP A 35 -3.80 -4.41 6.38
C ASP A 35 -3.06 -4.56 7.71
N ALA A 36 -3.10 -3.49 8.53
CA ALA A 36 -2.39 -3.49 9.81
C ALA A 36 -2.89 -4.57 10.77
N TYR A 37 -4.17 -4.92 10.68
CA TYR A 37 -4.78 -5.88 11.59
C TYR A 37 -4.37 -7.33 11.26
N SER A 38 -4.53 -7.74 10.01
CA SER A 38 -4.28 -9.13 9.59
C SER A 38 -2.88 -9.35 9.05
N GLN A 39 -2.14 -8.29 8.75
CA GLN A 39 -0.84 -8.32 8.08
C GLN A 39 -0.95 -8.84 6.65
N PHE A 40 -2.16 -8.92 6.10
CA PHE A 40 -2.37 -9.35 4.72
C PHE A 40 -1.87 -8.29 3.75
N ALA A 41 -1.09 -8.70 2.77
CA ALA A 41 -0.55 -7.81 1.74
C ALA A 41 -1.36 -7.96 0.46
N PHE A 42 -1.91 -6.83 -0.01
CA PHE A 42 -2.62 -6.78 -1.29
C PHE A 42 -1.62 -6.44 -2.37
N ASN A 43 -1.46 -7.33 -3.34
CA ASN A 43 -0.61 -7.09 -4.51
C ASN A 43 -1.38 -6.26 -5.52
N LEU A 44 -0.84 -5.10 -5.85
CA LEU A 44 -1.44 -4.19 -6.80
C LEU A 44 -0.65 -4.24 -8.11
N GLY A 45 -0.53 -3.11 -8.81
CA GLY A 45 0.12 -3.10 -10.11
C GLY A 45 1.63 -2.93 -10.05
N VAL A 46 2.27 -3.27 -11.17
CA VAL A 46 3.68 -2.98 -11.41
C VAL A 46 3.71 -1.91 -12.51
N GLU A 47 4.33 -0.77 -12.21
CA GLU A 47 4.29 0.38 -13.10
C GLU A 47 5.70 0.81 -13.50
N PRO A 48 5.88 1.42 -14.68
CA PRO A 48 7.20 1.92 -15.08
C PRO A 48 7.60 3.20 -14.36
N ASP A 49 6.67 3.87 -13.67
CA ASP A 49 6.91 5.14 -13.00
C ASP A 49 6.00 5.32 -11.78
N LYS A 50 6.19 6.44 -11.10
CA LYS A 50 5.38 6.85 -9.94
C LYS A 50 4.60 8.13 -10.25
N LYS A 51 4.22 8.33 -11.50
CA LYS A 51 3.41 9.49 -11.89
C LYS A 51 2.02 9.42 -11.26
N PRO A 52 1.32 10.56 -11.17
CA PRO A 52 -0.01 10.58 -10.55
C PRO A 52 -0.97 9.52 -11.10
N GLU A 53 -0.97 9.30 -12.41
CA GLU A 53 -1.85 8.31 -13.04
C GLU A 53 -1.56 6.90 -12.54
N SER A 54 -0.28 6.54 -12.40
CA SER A 54 0.11 5.23 -11.90
C SER A 54 -0.29 5.03 -10.45
N VAL A 55 -0.07 6.04 -9.60
CA VAL A 55 -0.43 6.00 -8.20
C VAL A 55 -1.94 5.86 -8.02
N LEU A 56 -2.70 6.70 -8.68
CA LEU A 56 -4.17 6.73 -8.55
C LEU A 56 -4.79 5.45 -9.09
N LYS A 57 -4.26 4.92 -10.18
CA LYS A 57 -4.72 3.64 -10.74
C LYS A 57 -4.59 2.52 -9.71
N ASN A 58 -3.49 2.49 -8.98
CA ASN A 58 -3.25 1.43 -8.02
C ASN A 58 -4.10 1.58 -6.76
N ILE A 59 -4.40 2.82 -6.35
CA ILE A 59 -5.36 3.04 -5.26
C ILE A 59 -6.75 2.57 -5.70
N TYR A 60 -7.12 2.83 -6.94
CA TYR A 60 -8.38 2.36 -7.49
C TYR A 60 -8.43 0.82 -7.53
N PHE A 61 -7.36 0.16 -7.95
CA PHE A 61 -7.27 -1.30 -7.93
C PHE A 61 -7.48 -1.86 -6.53
N LEU A 62 -6.96 -1.18 -5.51
CA LEU A 62 -7.16 -1.60 -4.13
C LEU A 62 -8.64 -1.62 -3.76
N THR A 63 -9.37 -0.56 -4.13
CA THR A 63 -10.81 -0.47 -3.81
C THR A 63 -11.66 -1.45 -4.60
N GLU A 64 -11.10 -2.10 -5.61
CA GLU A 64 -11.80 -3.13 -6.40
C GLU A 64 -11.31 -4.54 -6.07
N ASN A 65 -10.30 -4.68 -5.24
CA ASN A 65 -9.78 -6.00 -4.85
C ASN A 65 -10.82 -6.75 -4.02
N GLU A 66 -11.11 -7.99 -4.38
CA GLU A 66 -12.17 -8.78 -3.73
C GLU A 66 -11.98 -8.91 -2.22
N GLU A 67 -10.76 -9.18 -1.78
CA GLU A 67 -10.47 -9.31 -0.34
C GLU A 67 -10.61 -7.99 0.39
N PHE A 68 -10.28 -6.88 -0.27
CA PHE A 68 -10.44 -5.55 0.30
C PHE A 68 -11.92 -5.18 0.39
N VAL A 69 -12.67 -5.40 -0.67
CA VAL A 69 -14.09 -5.07 -0.76
C VAL A 69 -14.90 -5.78 0.34
N ARG A 70 -14.49 -6.97 0.73
CA ARG A 70 -15.15 -7.75 1.77
C ARG A 70 -15.35 -6.96 3.07
N TYR A 71 -14.38 -6.12 3.43
CA TYR A 71 -14.42 -5.37 4.70
C TYR A 71 -14.53 -3.86 4.48
N MET A 72 -14.52 -3.41 3.24
CA MET A 72 -14.43 -1.98 2.89
C MET A 72 -15.60 -1.15 3.43
N GLU A 73 -16.79 -1.71 3.44
CA GLU A 73 -17.99 -0.98 3.88
C GLU A 73 -17.94 -0.55 5.35
N ASN A 74 -17.14 -1.24 6.17
CA ASN A 74 -16.98 -0.88 7.58
C ASN A 74 -16.07 0.35 7.78
N GLY A 75 -15.54 0.87 6.68
CA GLY A 75 -14.63 2.01 6.71
C GLY A 75 -13.19 1.59 6.83
N PHE A 76 -12.30 2.40 6.27
CA PHE A 76 -10.86 2.17 6.35
C PHE A 76 -10.11 3.49 6.36
N THR A 77 -8.89 3.48 6.91
CA THR A 77 -7.98 4.62 6.84
C THR A 77 -6.78 4.21 5.99
N LEU A 78 -6.62 4.89 4.87
CA LEU A 78 -5.47 4.67 3.98
C LEU A 78 -4.32 5.52 4.45
N VAL A 79 -3.21 4.87 4.85
CA VAL A 79 -2.03 5.54 5.39
C VAL A 79 -0.98 5.63 4.29
N LEU A 80 -0.59 6.85 3.94
CA LEU A 80 0.44 7.11 2.93
C LEU A 80 1.63 7.83 3.55
N GLY A 81 2.82 7.54 3.04
CA GLY A 81 4.05 8.22 3.45
C GLY A 81 4.48 9.30 2.48
N GLU A 82 3.85 9.36 1.32
CA GLU A 82 4.15 10.35 0.27
C GLU A 82 2.88 10.60 -0.55
N TYR A 83 2.97 11.46 -1.57
CA TYR A 83 1.86 11.81 -2.48
C TYR A 83 0.85 12.77 -1.86
N GLU A 84 1.29 13.63 -0.93
CA GLU A 84 0.39 14.61 -0.30
C GLU A 84 -0.25 15.54 -1.34
N GLU A 85 0.45 15.83 -2.43
CA GLU A 85 -0.04 16.68 -3.51
C GLU A 85 -1.24 16.06 -4.23
N LEU A 86 -1.46 14.77 -4.06
CA LEU A 86 -2.57 14.05 -4.69
C LEU A 86 -3.76 13.86 -3.73
N SER A 87 -3.73 14.49 -2.56
CA SER A 87 -4.74 14.23 -1.51
C SER A 87 -6.17 14.40 -2.00
N ASP A 88 -6.47 15.45 -2.77
CA ASP A 88 -7.83 15.67 -3.27
C ASP A 88 -8.27 14.59 -4.24
N ARG A 89 -7.38 14.17 -5.12
CA ARG A 89 -7.68 13.14 -6.11
C ARG A 89 -7.81 11.77 -5.45
N ILE A 90 -6.98 11.48 -4.45
CA ILE A 90 -7.07 10.23 -3.68
C ILE A 90 -8.40 10.19 -2.92
N ASN A 91 -8.75 11.28 -2.25
CA ASN A 91 -10.02 11.37 -1.53
C ASN A 91 -11.22 11.17 -2.45
N ALA A 92 -11.14 11.63 -3.69
CA ALA A 92 -12.22 11.43 -4.66
C ALA A 92 -12.44 9.94 -4.95
N ILE A 93 -11.40 9.12 -4.83
CA ILE A 93 -11.50 7.67 -5.03
C ILE A 93 -12.01 6.96 -3.79
N ILE A 94 -11.47 7.30 -2.60
CA ILE A 94 -11.70 6.48 -1.40
C ILE A 94 -12.91 6.92 -0.57
N ARG A 95 -13.27 8.21 -0.58
CA ARG A 95 -14.42 8.69 0.22
C ARG A 95 -15.74 8.03 -0.18
N PRO A 96 -16.04 7.85 -1.47
CA PRO A 96 -17.30 7.18 -1.86
C PRO A 96 -17.41 5.74 -1.34
N VAL A 97 -16.30 5.12 -0.96
CA VAL A 97 -16.27 3.75 -0.46
C VAL A 97 -15.85 3.70 1.01
N ASN A 98 -16.16 4.75 1.75
CA ASN A 98 -15.95 4.84 3.21
C ASN A 98 -14.48 4.91 3.63
N GLY A 99 -13.61 5.42 2.76
CA GLY A 99 -12.20 5.57 3.07
C GLY A 99 -11.85 6.93 3.63
N LYS A 100 -10.89 6.97 4.53
CA LYS A 100 -10.26 8.17 5.05
C LYS A 100 -8.79 8.15 4.69
N LEU A 101 -8.19 9.33 4.58
CA LEU A 101 -6.80 9.48 4.18
C LEU A 101 -5.98 10.01 5.35
N LEU A 102 -4.84 9.39 5.60
CA LEU A 102 -3.89 9.82 6.63
C LEU A 102 -2.48 9.83 6.04
N PHE A 103 -1.82 10.99 6.08
CA PHE A 103 -0.42 11.08 5.68
C PHE A 103 0.45 10.99 6.92
N SER A 104 1.23 9.92 7.02
CA SER A 104 2.18 9.73 8.09
C SER A 104 3.29 8.82 7.57
N LYS A 105 4.45 9.42 7.30
CA LYS A 105 5.59 8.69 6.79
C LYS A 105 6.06 7.62 7.78
N SER A 106 6.13 7.97 9.06
CA SER A 106 6.60 7.04 10.10
C SER A 106 5.64 5.87 10.31
N PHE A 107 4.33 6.14 10.34
CA PHE A 107 3.34 5.08 10.51
C PHE A 107 3.29 4.18 9.28
N ASN A 108 3.34 4.77 8.08
CA ASN A 108 3.39 4.00 6.84
C ASN A 108 4.61 3.07 6.84
N SER A 109 5.79 3.58 7.21
CA SER A 109 7.02 2.78 7.28
C SER A 109 6.92 1.68 8.31
N TYR A 110 6.34 1.97 9.47
CA TYR A 110 6.14 0.98 10.52
C TYR A 110 5.30 -0.20 10.01
N LEU A 111 4.25 0.09 9.24
CA LEU A 111 3.36 -0.95 8.70
C LEU A 111 3.96 -1.68 7.50
N SER A 112 4.69 -0.96 6.65
CA SER A 112 5.18 -1.52 5.39
C SER A 112 6.52 -2.27 5.52
N ASN A 113 7.38 -1.90 6.47
CA ASN A 113 8.71 -2.48 6.60
C ASN A 113 8.73 -4.01 6.74
N PRO A 114 7.89 -4.65 7.57
CA PRO A 114 7.90 -6.10 7.66
C PRO A 114 7.62 -6.79 6.32
N VAL A 115 6.70 -6.22 5.53
CA VAL A 115 6.34 -6.76 4.22
C VAL A 115 7.50 -6.56 3.25
N LEU A 116 8.14 -5.39 3.26
CA LEU A 116 9.28 -5.10 2.40
C LEU A 116 10.48 -6.02 2.70
N ILE A 117 10.75 -6.25 3.97
CA ILE A 117 11.83 -7.14 4.38
C ILE A 117 11.56 -8.58 3.92
N SER A 118 10.34 -9.05 4.16
CA SER A 118 9.93 -10.39 3.75
C SER A 118 10.03 -10.58 2.23
N PHE A 119 9.59 -9.57 1.48
CA PHE A 119 9.64 -9.61 0.03
C PHE A 119 11.09 -9.63 -0.48
N ARG A 120 11.94 -8.80 0.11
CA ARG A 120 13.37 -8.73 -0.24
C ARG A 120 14.07 -10.06 0.04
N ASP A 121 13.81 -10.67 1.20
CA ASP A 121 14.37 -11.96 1.57
C ASP A 121 13.95 -13.05 0.60
N SER A 122 12.69 -13.02 0.17
CA SER A 122 12.15 -13.96 -0.80
C SER A 122 12.89 -13.85 -2.14
N LEU A 123 13.12 -12.62 -2.62
CA LEU A 123 13.85 -12.39 -3.86
C LEU A 123 15.31 -12.85 -3.78
N MET A 124 15.98 -12.56 -2.67
CA MET A 124 17.36 -12.98 -2.46
C MET A 124 17.47 -14.50 -2.39
N HIS A 125 16.51 -15.15 -1.78
CA HIS A 125 16.47 -16.61 -1.70
C HIS A 125 16.34 -17.22 -3.09
N ARG A 126 15.51 -16.65 -3.96
CA ARG A 126 15.38 -17.09 -5.35
C ARG A 126 16.68 -16.97 -6.11
N LYS A 127 17.41 -15.88 -5.94
CA LYS A 127 18.71 -15.67 -6.61
C LYS A 127 19.73 -16.71 -6.21
N ARG A 128 19.70 -17.18 -4.97
CA ARG A 128 20.65 -18.19 -4.49
C ARG A 128 20.40 -19.57 -5.06
N LYS A 129 19.20 -19.85 -5.53
CA LYS A 129 18.85 -21.14 -6.10
C LYS A 129 19.22 -21.27 -7.57
N GLU A 130 19.49 -20.17 -8.20
CA GLU A 130 19.96 -20.13 -9.58
C GLU A 130 21.47 -20.16 -9.64
#